data_b2651a5f01ca2d0fc76210661d81f703
#
_entry.id   b2651a5f01ca2d0fc76210661d81f703
#
_cell.length_a   1.000
_cell.length_b   1.000
_cell.length_c   1.000
_cell.angle_alpha   90.00
_cell.angle_beta   90.00
_cell.angle_gamma   90.00
#
_symmetry.space_group_name_H-M   'P 1'
#
loop_
_entity.id
_entity.type
_entity.pdbx_description
1 polymer ?
#
loop_
_entity_poly.entity_id
_entity_poly.type
_entity_poly.pdbx_seq_one_letter_code
_entity_poly.pdbx_strand_id
1 'polypeptide(L)'
;MNLHPRLARHQRGQSMVEFCIVVPLFLFLLLLILQMVLIYRAKSTLDYATFQAARTGAVNGADPKQMRDRLATGLVPLWTHSPDLGGVAAARLKTESEVLLGHATLEVISPTKQMWNQFRERQYDGRLALPNDTLQYRNRAINPQTNVHIQDANVLRIKAQYDFPLIVPFVDRVIVGASRLLSEGPDTRLRRDLISGRYRLPLVSSAEVRMQSPVYEQNNLR
;
A
#
# COMPACT_ATOMS: atom_id res chain seq x y z
N MET A 1 -49.88 -63.51 -2.31
CA MET A 1 -49.03 -62.50 -2.97
C MET A 1 -49.30 -61.19 -2.24
N ASN A 2 -48.49 -60.93 -1.15
CA ASN A 2 -48.72 -59.78 -0.26
C ASN A 2 -47.80 -58.63 -0.76
N LEU A 3 -48.43 -57.63 -1.39
CA LEU A 3 -47.81 -56.36 -1.76
C LEU A 3 -47.78 -55.42 -0.53
N HIS A 4 -46.67 -55.31 0.12
CA HIS A 4 -46.47 -54.30 1.15
C HIS A 4 -46.43 -52.92 0.49
N PRO A 5 -47.26 -51.95 0.89
CA PRO A 5 -47.12 -50.58 0.42
C PRO A 5 -45.88 -49.99 0.99
N ARG A 6 -44.91 -49.61 0.13
CA ARG A 6 -43.76 -48.81 0.51
C ARG A 6 -44.26 -47.43 0.95
N LEU A 7 -44.22 -47.19 2.25
CA LEU A 7 -44.44 -45.87 2.83
C LEU A 7 -43.43 -44.92 2.25
N ALA A 8 -43.83 -44.03 1.35
CA ALA A 8 -43.03 -42.94 0.87
C ALA A 8 -42.71 -42.03 2.07
N ARG A 9 -41.53 -42.21 2.65
CA ARG A 9 -41.02 -41.32 3.69
C ARG A 9 -40.98 -39.88 3.14
N HIS A 10 -41.76 -39.01 3.75
CA HIS A 10 -41.80 -37.59 3.43
C HIS A 10 -40.45 -36.97 3.77
N GLN A 11 -39.56 -36.80 2.77
CA GLN A 11 -38.22 -36.17 2.89
C GLN A 11 -38.30 -34.64 2.86
N ARG A 12 -39.46 -34.02 3.04
CA ARG A 12 -39.67 -32.58 2.95
C ARG A 12 -38.92 -31.75 4.01
N GLY A 13 -38.52 -32.33 5.14
CA GLY A 13 -37.78 -31.65 6.20
C GLY A 13 -36.25 -31.60 5.97
N GLN A 14 -35.69 -32.60 5.29
CA GLN A 14 -34.24 -32.71 5.07
C GLN A 14 -33.71 -31.61 4.16
N SER A 15 -34.39 -31.32 3.06
CA SER A 15 -33.97 -30.28 2.10
C SER A 15 -33.97 -28.87 2.71
N MET A 16 -34.87 -28.61 3.67
CA MET A 16 -34.89 -27.33 4.38
C MET A 16 -33.70 -27.17 5.31
N VAL A 17 -33.27 -28.24 5.98
CA VAL A 17 -32.09 -28.24 6.84
C VAL A 17 -30.81 -28.06 6.00
N GLU A 18 -30.69 -28.77 4.87
CA GLU A 18 -29.59 -28.63 3.93
C GLU A 18 -29.50 -27.19 3.40
N PHE A 19 -30.62 -26.58 3.02
CA PHE A 19 -30.67 -25.18 2.58
C PHE A 19 -30.20 -24.22 3.67
N CYS A 20 -30.68 -24.39 4.91
CA CYS A 20 -30.26 -23.53 6.03
C CYS A 20 -28.78 -23.61 6.35
N ILE A 21 -28.09 -24.70 6.01
CA ILE A 21 -26.65 -24.86 6.19
C ILE A 21 -25.88 -24.30 4.97
N VAL A 22 -26.32 -24.61 3.76
CA VAL A 22 -25.62 -24.27 2.53
C VAL A 22 -25.68 -22.77 2.23
N VAL A 23 -26.83 -22.12 2.43
CA VAL A 23 -27.02 -20.71 2.08
C VAL A 23 -26.11 -19.76 2.89
N PRO A 24 -26.01 -19.87 4.22
CA PRO A 24 -25.07 -19.04 4.99
C PRO A 24 -23.62 -19.23 4.57
N LEU A 25 -23.19 -20.47 4.28
CA LEU A 25 -21.84 -20.75 3.80
C LEU A 25 -21.58 -20.11 2.43
N PHE A 26 -22.55 -20.22 1.51
CA PHE A 26 -22.45 -19.60 0.19
C PHE A 26 -22.42 -18.07 0.27
N LEU A 27 -23.28 -17.46 1.09
CA LEU A 27 -23.27 -16.01 1.32
C LEU A 27 -21.94 -15.55 1.92
N PHE A 28 -21.40 -16.30 2.89
CA PHE A 28 -20.09 -16.01 3.46
C PHE A 28 -18.99 -16.05 2.39
N LEU A 29 -19.01 -17.05 1.50
CA LEU A 29 -18.06 -17.15 0.40
C LEU A 29 -18.15 -15.94 -0.55
N LEU A 30 -19.37 -15.49 -0.88
CA LEU A 30 -19.57 -14.28 -1.69
C LEU A 30 -19.01 -13.03 -1.00
N LEU A 31 -19.23 -12.88 0.30
CA LEU A 31 -18.67 -11.76 1.08
C LEU A 31 -17.15 -11.81 1.14
N LEU A 32 -16.56 -13.00 1.23
CA LEU A 32 -15.10 -13.18 1.19
C LEU A 32 -14.53 -12.76 -0.17
N ILE A 33 -15.16 -13.17 -1.27
CA ILE A 33 -14.76 -12.76 -2.62
C ILE A 33 -14.86 -11.24 -2.76
N LEU A 34 -15.94 -10.62 -2.30
CA LEU A 34 -16.12 -9.18 -2.32
C LEU A 34 -14.97 -8.47 -1.57
N GLN A 35 -14.63 -8.94 -0.36
CA GLN A 35 -13.54 -8.36 0.42
C GLN A 35 -12.19 -8.51 -0.30
N MET A 36 -11.92 -9.64 -0.95
CA MET A 36 -10.70 -9.84 -1.74
C MET A 36 -10.61 -8.88 -2.93
N VAL A 37 -11.73 -8.63 -3.63
CA VAL A 37 -11.78 -7.63 -4.72
C VAL A 37 -11.47 -6.22 -4.19
N LEU A 38 -12.01 -5.85 -3.02
CA LEU A 38 -11.72 -4.55 -2.40
C LEU A 38 -10.25 -4.41 -2.00
N ILE A 39 -9.64 -5.45 -1.44
CA ILE A 39 -8.21 -5.48 -1.10
C ILE A 39 -7.35 -5.36 -2.36
N TYR A 40 -7.66 -6.11 -3.41
CA TYR A 40 -6.96 -6.05 -4.69
C TYR A 40 -7.03 -4.64 -5.31
N ARG A 41 -8.22 -4.04 -5.33
CA ARG A 41 -8.41 -2.66 -5.79
C ARG A 41 -7.57 -1.67 -4.98
N ALA A 42 -7.58 -1.80 -3.65
CA ALA A 42 -6.78 -0.95 -2.77
C ALA A 42 -5.28 -1.11 -3.04
N LYS A 43 -4.80 -2.35 -3.20
CA LYS A 43 -3.40 -2.64 -3.53
C LYS A 43 -2.99 -2.03 -4.89
N SER A 44 -3.79 -2.23 -5.92
CA SER A 44 -3.51 -1.68 -7.26
C SER A 44 -3.48 -0.14 -7.24
N THR A 45 -4.40 0.50 -6.51
CA THR A 45 -4.41 1.96 -6.35
C THR A 45 -3.20 2.45 -5.57
N LEU A 46 -2.78 1.72 -4.52
CA LEU A 46 -1.57 2.04 -3.76
C LEU A 46 -0.32 1.93 -4.63
N ASP A 47 -0.20 0.89 -5.45
CA ASP A 47 0.94 0.71 -6.36
C ASP A 47 1.05 1.88 -7.34
N TYR A 48 -0.06 2.30 -7.92
CA TYR A 48 -0.10 3.47 -8.79
C TYR A 48 0.25 4.76 -8.03
N ALA A 49 -0.32 4.99 -6.85
CA ALA A 49 -0.06 6.17 -6.02
C ALA A 49 1.41 6.24 -5.59
N THR A 50 2.01 5.09 -5.23
CA THR A 50 3.43 4.99 -4.87
C THR A 50 4.32 5.33 -6.06
N PHE A 51 4.02 4.82 -7.24
CA PHE A 51 4.77 5.15 -8.46
C PHE A 51 4.69 6.65 -8.80
N GLN A 52 3.50 7.26 -8.67
CA GLN A 52 3.34 8.70 -8.88
C GLN A 52 4.11 9.53 -7.84
N ALA A 53 4.12 9.10 -6.58
CA ALA A 53 4.90 9.73 -5.52
C ALA A 53 6.41 9.63 -5.82
N ALA A 54 6.89 8.47 -6.28
CA ALA A 54 8.29 8.29 -6.68
C ALA A 54 8.69 9.21 -7.84
N ARG A 55 7.84 9.33 -8.86
CA ARG A 55 8.09 10.26 -9.97
C ARG A 55 8.16 11.71 -9.50
N THR A 56 7.26 12.11 -8.61
CA THR A 56 7.27 13.46 -8.02
C THR A 56 8.53 13.69 -7.21
N GLY A 57 8.97 12.72 -6.41
CA GLY A 57 10.23 12.79 -5.66
C GLY A 57 11.45 12.87 -6.57
N ALA A 58 11.48 12.12 -7.66
CA ALA A 58 12.60 12.12 -8.61
C ALA A 58 12.83 13.48 -9.28
N VAL A 59 11.77 14.27 -9.47
CA VAL A 59 11.85 15.61 -10.07
C VAL A 59 12.10 16.70 -9.02
N ASN A 60 11.71 16.47 -7.75
CA ASN A 60 11.75 17.47 -6.69
C ASN A 60 12.79 17.14 -5.59
N GLY A 61 13.93 16.55 -5.94
CA GLY A 61 15.04 16.33 -5.02
C GLY A 61 14.71 15.42 -3.83
N ALA A 62 13.83 14.43 -4.03
CA ALA A 62 13.35 13.51 -3.01
C ALA A 62 12.61 14.20 -1.83
N ASP A 63 11.90 15.31 -2.09
CA ASP A 63 11.12 16.03 -1.07
C ASP A 63 10.00 15.16 -0.50
N PRO A 64 10.04 14.77 0.80
CA PRO A 64 9.06 13.89 1.41
C PRO A 64 7.67 14.50 1.47
N LYS A 65 7.57 15.83 1.59
CA LYS A 65 6.28 16.53 1.65
C LYS A 65 5.53 16.37 0.33
N GLN A 66 6.19 16.70 -0.78
CA GLN A 66 5.58 16.59 -2.11
C GLN A 66 5.25 15.14 -2.47
N MET A 67 6.10 14.19 -2.07
CA MET A 67 5.82 12.77 -2.27
C MET A 67 4.60 12.29 -1.47
N ARG A 68 4.45 12.72 -0.20
CA ARG A 68 3.28 12.38 0.63
C ARG A 68 1.99 13.00 0.09
N ASP A 69 2.03 14.27 -0.34
CA ASP A 69 0.88 14.94 -0.96
C ASP A 69 0.46 14.22 -2.24
N ARG A 70 1.42 13.75 -3.01
CA ARG A 70 1.14 12.98 -4.23
C ARG A 70 0.58 11.60 -3.93
N LEU A 71 1.10 10.93 -2.90
CA LEU A 71 0.57 9.67 -2.40
C LEU A 71 -0.90 9.82 -1.96
N ALA A 72 -1.18 10.85 -1.14
CA ALA A 72 -2.54 11.15 -0.69
C ALA A 72 -3.48 11.40 -1.87
N THR A 73 -3.06 12.18 -2.85
CA THR A 73 -3.84 12.43 -4.08
C THR A 73 -4.09 11.14 -4.87
N GLY A 74 -3.10 10.27 -4.97
CA GLY A 74 -3.21 8.98 -5.66
C GLY A 74 -4.15 7.99 -4.97
N LEU A 75 -4.39 8.14 -3.66
CA LEU A 75 -5.32 7.30 -2.89
C LEU A 75 -6.78 7.81 -2.93
N VAL A 76 -7.05 9.04 -3.44
CA VAL A 76 -8.39 9.62 -3.53
C VAL A 76 -9.41 8.68 -4.19
N PRO A 77 -9.10 7.94 -5.29
CA PRO A 77 -10.06 7.04 -5.92
C PRO A 77 -10.60 5.92 -5.03
N LEU A 78 -9.92 5.59 -3.92
CA LEU A 78 -10.41 4.59 -2.97
C LEU A 78 -11.64 5.09 -2.18
N TRP A 79 -11.76 6.40 -1.99
CA TRP A 79 -12.77 7.03 -1.12
C TRP A 79 -13.78 7.89 -1.89
N THR A 80 -13.62 8.03 -3.21
CA THR A 80 -14.57 8.76 -4.04
C THR A 80 -15.80 7.91 -4.26
N HIS A 81 -16.95 8.39 -3.74
CA HIS A 81 -18.23 7.72 -3.86
C HIS A 81 -19.16 8.40 -4.89
N SER A 82 -18.95 9.69 -5.16
CA SER A 82 -19.67 10.43 -6.16
C SER A 82 -18.72 11.22 -7.05
N PRO A 83 -19.05 11.39 -8.34
CA PRO A 83 -18.17 12.05 -9.32
C PRO A 83 -18.22 13.58 -9.24
N ASP A 84 -19.01 14.15 -8.36
CA ASP A 84 -19.14 15.60 -8.16
C ASP A 84 -17.96 16.18 -7.39
N LEU A 85 -17.76 17.49 -7.50
CA LEU A 85 -16.66 18.20 -6.84
C LEU A 85 -16.69 18.02 -5.32
N GLY A 86 -17.87 17.94 -4.71
CA GLY A 86 -18.03 17.71 -3.27
C GLY A 86 -17.53 16.34 -2.85
N GLY A 87 -17.87 15.29 -3.61
CA GLY A 87 -17.41 13.92 -3.35
C GLY A 87 -15.89 13.75 -3.48
N VAL A 88 -15.30 14.39 -4.50
CA VAL A 88 -13.84 14.38 -4.68
C VAL A 88 -13.14 15.15 -3.56
N ALA A 89 -13.66 16.31 -3.14
CA ALA A 89 -13.10 17.09 -2.03
C ALA A 89 -13.18 16.33 -0.71
N ALA A 90 -14.31 15.68 -0.42
CA ALA A 90 -14.47 14.84 0.78
C ALA A 90 -13.50 13.65 0.77
N ALA A 91 -13.34 12.99 -0.37
CA ALA A 91 -12.37 11.89 -0.53
C ALA A 91 -10.93 12.38 -0.31
N ARG A 92 -10.58 13.56 -0.80
CA ARG A 92 -9.26 14.16 -0.58
C ARG A 92 -9.00 14.45 0.90
N LEU A 93 -9.95 15.10 1.59
CA LEU A 93 -9.84 15.33 3.04
C LEU A 93 -9.69 14.02 3.80
N LYS A 94 -10.40 12.98 3.39
CA LYS A 94 -10.28 11.63 3.98
C LYS A 94 -8.87 11.06 3.79
N THR A 95 -8.31 11.11 2.58
CA THR A 95 -6.96 10.58 2.34
C THR A 95 -5.87 11.39 3.05
N GLU A 96 -6.02 12.71 3.12
CA GLU A 96 -5.12 13.56 3.91
C GLU A 96 -5.18 13.20 5.40
N SER A 97 -6.38 12.96 5.94
CA SER A 97 -6.53 12.50 7.33
C SER A 97 -5.91 11.12 7.57
N GLU A 98 -5.99 10.18 6.61
CA GLU A 98 -5.34 8.87 6.71
C GLU A 98 -3.80 9.00 6.76
N VAL A 99 -3.23 9.93 5.99
CA VAL A 99 -1.78 10.24 6.05
C VAL A 99 -1.40 10.86 7.39
N LEU A 100 -2.17 11.84 7.89
CA LEU A 100 -1.91 12.50 9.17
C LEU A 100 -2.02 11.56 10.36
N LEU A 101 -2.97 10.62 10.33
CA LEU A 101 -3.15 9.60 11.36
C LEU A 101 -2.11 8.47 11.28
N GLY A 102 -1.22 8.49 10.30
CA GLY A 102 -0.19 7.48 10.12
C GLY A 102 -0.69 6.16 9.53
N HIS A 103 -1.91 6.13 8.98
CA HIS A 103 -2.43 4.96 8.26
C HIS A 103 -1.87 4.83 6.84
N ALA A 104 -1.37 5.92 6.27
CA ALA A 104 -0.59 5.91 5.05
C ALA A 104 0.78 6.52 5.32
N THR A 105 1.83 5.74 5.15
CA THR A 105 3.20 6.14 5.39
C THR A 105 4.04 6.01 4.13
N LEU A 106 5.05 6.87 4.01
CA LEU A 106 6.00 6.82 2.90
C LEU A 106 7.40 6.98 3.47
N GLU A 107 8.28 6.07 3.08
CA GLU A 107 9.68 6.01 3.48
C GLU A 107 10.58 5.99 2.25
N VAL A 108 11.65 6.80 2.29
CA VAL A 108 12.70 6.77 1.28
C VAL A 108 13.73 5.71 1.67
N ILE A 109 13.91 4.70 0.83
CA ILE A 109 14.88 3.61 1.05
C ILE A 109 16.24 3.96 0.45
N SER A 110 16.24 4.58 -0.73
CA SER A 110 17.42 5.06 -1.45
C SER A 110 17.08 6.39 -2.12
N PRO A 111 18.02 7.35 -2.18
CA PRO A 111 19.36 7.35 -1.59
C PRO A 111 19.35 7.45 -0.06
N THR A 112 20.39 6.92 0.59
CA THR A 112 20.59 7.04 2.04
C THR A 112 21.43 8.28 2.38
N LYS A 113 21.39 8.71 3.66
CA LYS A 113 22.28 9.78 4.15
C LYS A 113 23.77 9.46 3.95
N GLN A 114 24.13 8.19 4.07
CA GLN A 114 25.52 7.76 3.84
C GLN A 114 25.91 7.95 2.37
N MET A 115 25.06 7.53 1.43
CA MET A 115 25.28 7.74 -0.01
C MET A 115 25.38 9.23 -0.32
N TRP A 116 24.50 10.05 0.24
CA TRP A 116 24.54 11.49 0.05
C TRP A 116 25.85 12.09 0.56
N ASN A 117 26.31 11.73 1.77
CA ASN A 117 27.57 12.22 2.33
C ASN A 117 28.80 11.85 1.50
N GLN A 118 28.79 10.67 0.87
CA GLN A 118 29.91 10.17 0.07
C GLN A 118 29.98 10.78 -1.32
N PHE A 119 28.84 10.99 -1.96
CA PHE A 119 28.76 11.42 -3.35
C PHE A 119 28.35 12.88 -3.51
N ARG A 120 28.16 13.64 -2.42
CA ARG A 120 27.80 15.04 -2.48
C ARG A 120 28.90 15.86 -3.14
N GLU A 121 28.51 16.73 -4.03
CA GLU A 121 29.39 17.69 -4.72
C GLU A 121 28.78 19.08 -4.64
N ARG A 122 29.66 20.10 -4.73
CA ARG A 122 29.23 21.49 -4.82
C ARG A 122 28.68 21.74 -6.22
N GLN A 123 27.38 22.07 -6.28
CA GLN A 123 26.71 22.40 -7.53
C GLN A 123 27.08 23.83 -7.98
N TYR A 124 26.68 24.20 -9.20
CA TYR A 124 26.94 25.54 -9.76
C TYR A 124 26.30 26.67 -8.94
N ASP A 125 25.25 26.38 -8.17
CA ASP A 125 24.58 27.31 -7.24
C ASP A 125 25.31 27.45 -5.88
N GLY A 126 26.45 26.79 -5.71
CA GLY A 126 27.27 26.81 -4.50
C GLY A 126 26.79 25.87 -3.38
N ARG A 127 25.62 25.22 -3.52
CA ARG A 127 25.11 24.27 -2.52
C ARG A 127 25.65 22.86 -2.74
N LEU A 128 25.71 22.09 -1.64
CA LEU A 128 26.07 20.68 -1.70
C LEU A 128 24.82 19.86 -2.06
N ALA A 129 24.94 18.97 -3.04
CA ALA A 129 23.88 18.04 -3.41
C ALA A 129 24.48 16.72 -3.90
N LEU A 130 23.64 15.67 -3.86
CA LEU A 130 23.90 14.46 -4.64
C LEU A 130 23.64 14.80 -6.11
N PRO A 131 24.67 14.83 -6.97
CA PRO A 131 24.52 15.25 -8.36
C PRO A 131 23.79 14.16 -9.16
N ASN A 132 22.93 14.59 -10.10
CA ASN A 132 22.25 13.70 -11.04
C ASN A 132 22.66 13.95 -12.50
N ASP A 133 23.44 14.98 -12.74
CA ASP A 133 23.96 15.36 -14.05
C ASP A 133 25.15 14.49 -14.47
N THR A 134 25.36 14.35 -15.76
CA THR A 134 26.54 13.70 -16.34
C THR A 134 26.85 12.28 -15.83
N LEU A 135 25.85 11.57 -15.24
CA LEU A 135 26.03 10.26 -14.60
C LEU A 135 26.66 9.20 -15.51
N GLN A 136 26.44 9.28 -16.82
CA GLN A 136 27.01 8.35 -17.80
C GLN A 136 28.53 8.45 -17.93
N TYR A 137 29.09 9.62 -17.66
CA TYR A 137 30.53 9.89 -17.75
C TYR A 137 31.27 9.79 -16.41
N ARG A 138 30.52 9.58 -15.32
CA ARG A 138 31.12 9.50 -13.97
C ARG A 138 31.71 8.10 -13.74
N ASN A 139 32.76 8.08 -12.90
CA ASN A 139 33.42 6.83 -12.53
C ASN A 139 32.43 5.86 -11.89
N ARG A 140 32.45 4.59 -12.34
CA ARG A 140 31.65 3.50 -11.83
C ARG A 140 32.33 2.72 -10.70
N ALA A 141 33.36 3.28 -10.08
CA ALA A 141 33.98 2.64 -8.94
C ALA A 141 32.98 2.46 -7.81
N ILE A 142 32.93 1.26 -7.26
CA ILE A 142 32.12 0.93 -6.09
C ILE A 142 32.79 1.55 -4.87
N ASN A 143 32.02 2.32 -4.10
CA ASN A 143 32.53 2.87 -2.86
C ASN A 143 32.58 1.77 -1.79
N PRO A 144 33.74 1.51 -1.14
CA PRO A 144 33.88 0.44 -0.16
C PRO A 144 32.96 0.56 1.07
N GLN A 145 32.51 1.78 1.40
CA GLN A 145 31.68 2.05 2.60
C GLN A 145 30.21 1.78 2.37
N THR A 146 29.68 2.10 1.18
CA THR A 146 28.25 1.91 0.85
C THR A 146 28.00 0.74 -0.08
N ASN A 147 29.07 0.18 -0.66
CA ASN A 147 29.03 -0.89 -1.66
C ASN A 147 28.14 -0.55 -2.89
N VAL A 148 28.04 0.75 -3.21
CA VAL A 148 27.31 1.25 -4.38
C VAL A 148 28.16 2.23 -5.18
N HIS A 149 27.81 2.43 -6.45
CA HIS A 149 28.38 3.49 -7.28
C HIS A 149 27.40 4.67 -7.40
N ILE A 150 27.88 5.81 -7.87
CA ILE A 150 27.09 7.04 -7.94
C ILE A 150 25.84 6.92 -8.79
N GLN A 151 25.85 6.06 -9.82
CA GLN A 151 24.70 5.80 -10.68
C GLN A 151 23.56 5.13 -9.91
N ASP A 152 23.87 4.17 -9.01
CA ASP A 152 22.91 3.49 -8.17
C ASP A 152 22.42 4.39 -7.03
N ALA A 153 23.29 5.23 -6.48
CA ALA A 153 22.91 6.24 -5.49
C ALA A 153 21.87 7.25 -6.06
N ASN A 154 21.79 7.39 -7.38
CA ASN A 154 20.81 8.22 -8.07
C ASN A 154 19.52 7.48 -8.45
N VAL A 155 19.24 6.33 -7.86
CA VAL A 155 17.96 5.62 -7.97
C VAL A 155 17.14 5.89 -6.70
N LEU A 156 16.07 6.67 -6.87
CA LEU A 156 15.09 6.88 -5.82
C LEU A 156 14.26 5.61 -5.65
N ARG A 157 14.37 4.99 -4.50
CA ARG A 157 13.54 3.87 -4.08
C ARG A 157 12.73 4.28 -2.88
N ILE A 158 11.41 4.18 -3.00
CA ILE A 158 10.48 4.47 -1.91
C ILE A 158 9.64 3.25 -1.56
N LYS A 159 9.27 3.16 -0.29
CA LYS A 159 8.30 2.19 0.24
C LYS A 159 7.12 2.97 0.79
N ALA A 160 5.93 2.67 0.31
CA ALA A 160 4.69 3.17 0.88
C ALA A 160 3.95 2.02 1.56
N GLN A 161 3.33 2.31 2.69
CA GLN A 161 2.44 1.39 3.38
C GLN A 161 1.11 2.09 3.60
N TYR A 162 0.02 1.38 3.35
CA TYR A 162 -1.33 1.84 3.60
C TYR A 162 -2.12 0.78 4.38
N ASP A 163 -2.58 1.13 5.57
CA ASP A 163 -3.37 0.27 6.42
C ASP A 163 -4.84 0.31 5.98
N PHE A 164 -5.21 -0.57 5.05
CA PHE A 164 -6.54 -0.60 4.44
C PHE A 164 -7.58 -1.17 5.42
N PRO A 165 -8.68 -0.45 5.71
CA PRO A 165 -9.73 -0.95 6.62
C PRO A 165 -10.51 -2.10 5.98
N LEU A 166 -10.72 -3.19 6.73
CA LEU A 166 -11.60 -4.27 6.31
C LEU A 166 -13.06 -3.81 6.47
N ILE A 167 -13.79 -3.77 5.36
CA ILE A 167 -15.13 -3.15 5.28
C ILE A 167 -16.22 -4.20 5.46
N VAL A 168 -16.00 -5.42 4.94
CA VAL A 168 -17.02 -6.47 4.91
C VAL A 168 -17.16 -7.13 6.29
N PRO A 169 -18.36 -7.09 6.91
CA PRO A 169 -18.59 -7.67 8.22
C PRO A 169 -18.42 -9.20 8.20
N PHE A 170 -18.06 -9.77 9.34
CA PHE A 170 -17.79 -11.20 9.59
C PHE A 170 -16.51 -11.73 8.91
N VAL A 171 -16.18 -11.26 7.72
CA VAL A 171 -14.98 -11.66 6.97
C VAL A 171 -13.71 -11.15 7.65
N ASP A 172 -13.76 -9.99 8.29
CA ASP A 172 -12.67 -9.39 9.07
C ASP A 172 -12.12 -10.36 10.13
N ARG A 173 -13.01 -11.05 10.87
CA ARG A 173 -12.64 -12.02 11.91
C ARG A 173 -11.93 -13.24 11.35
N VAL A 174 -12.36 -13.73 10.17
CA VAL A 174 -11.74 -14.88 9.51
C VAL A 174 -10.36 -14.49 8.97
N ILE A 175 -10.24 -13.32 8.35
CA ILE A 175 -8.93 -12.81 7.88
C ILE A 175 -7.97 -12.62 9.05
N VAL A 176 -8.45 -12.07 10.19
CA VAL A 176 -7.65 -11.94 11.42
C VAL A 176 -7.19 -13.29 11.94
N GLY A 177 -8.08 -14.29 11.97
CA GLY A 177 -7.73 -15.65 12.37
C GLY A 177 -6.68 -16.28 11.45
N ALA A 178 -6.87 -16.18 10.14
CA ALA A 178 -5.94 -16.69 9.15
C ALA A 178 -4.59 -15.96 9.18
N SER A 179 -4.59 -14.63 9.34
CA SER A 179 -3.34 -13.87 9.41
C SER A 179 -2.49 -14.22 10.61
N ARG A 180 -3.09 -14.53 11.76
CA ARG A 180 -2.36 -14.99 12.96
C ARG A 180 -1.64 -16.32 12.74
N LEU A 181 -2.18 -17.17 11.87
CA LEU A 181 -1.60 -18.47 11.55
C LEU A 181 -0.52 -18.37 10.47
N LEU A 182 -0.61 -17.38 9.58
CA LEU A 182 0.22 -17.28 8.38
C LEU A 182 1.27 -16.16 8.45
N SER A 183 1.16 -15.22 9.41
CA SER A 183 2.07 -14.06 9.49
C SER A 183 3.33 -14.37 10.27
N GLU A 184 4.45 -14.44 9.58
CA GLU A 184 5.78 -14.60 10.20
C GLU A 184 6.47 -13.26 10.54
N GLY A 185 5.92 -12.09 10.14
CA GLY A 185 6.58 -10.79 10.29
C GLY A 185 5.73 -9.72 10.99
N PRO A 186 6.36 -8.72 11.62
CA PRO A 186 5.67 -7.61 12.30
C PRO A 186 4.92 -6.70 11.32
N ASP A 187 5.38 -6.58 10.07
CA ASP A 187 4.82 -5.68 9.04
C ASP A 187 3.51 -6.19 8.42
N THR A 188 3.23 -7.49 8.58
CA THR A 188 2.02 -8.14 8.03
C THR A 188 0.90 -8.29 9.05
N ARG A 189 1.12 -7.87 10.31
CA ARG A 189 0.12 -8.02 11.36
C ARG A 189 -1.02 -7.03 11.17
N LEU A 190 -2.24 -7.56 11.20
CA LEU A 190 -3.45 -6.74 11.22
C LEU A 190 -3.44 -5.81 12.43
N ARG A 191 -3.64 -4.53 12.17
CA ARG A 191 -3.75 -3.50 13.20
C ARG A 191 -5.23 -3.23 13.49
N ARG A 192 -5.58 -3.09 14.76
CA ARG A 192 -6.90 -2.62 15.15
C ARG A 192 -6.85 -1.10 15.26
N ASP A 193 -7.67 -0.44 14.50
CA ASP A 193 -7.82 1.01 14.58
C ASP A 193 -8.48 1.38 15.91
N LEU A 194 -7.83 2.25 16.68
CA LEU A 194 -8.32 2.70 17.98
C LEU A 194 -9.55 3.60 17.87
N ILE A 195 -9.73 4.28 16.74
CA ILE A 195 -10.82 5.23 16.51
C ILE A 195 -12.06 4.50 16.00
N SER A 196 -11.92 3.71 14.94
CA SER A 196 -13.05 3.01 14.30
C SER A 196 -13.30 1.61 14.86
N GLY A 197 -12.37 1.05 15.63
CA GLY A 197 -12.42 -0.32 16.15
C GLY A 197 -12.29 -1.40 15.08
N ARG A 198 -12.15 -1.03 13.81
CA ARG A 198 -12.04 -1.95 12.66
C ARG A 198 -10.62 -2.51 12.54
N TYR A 199 -10.52 -3.69 11.99
CA TYR A 199 -9.23 -4.25 11.62
C TYR A 199 -8.75 -3.64 10.31
N ARG A 200 -7.44 -3.32 10.25
CA ARG A 200 -6.77 -2.78 9.07
C ARG A 200 -5.70 -3.75 8.60
N LEU A 201 -5.68 -3.99 7.30
CA LEU A 201 -4.68 -4.83 6.63
C LEU A 201 -3.57 -3.92 6.08
N PRO A 202 -2.31 -4.07 6.52
CA PRO A 202 -1.21 -3.31 5.97
C PRO A 202 -0.92 -3.79 4.54
N LEU A 203 -1.10 -2.90 3.58
CA LEU A 203 -0.71 -3.08 2.19
C LEU A 203 0.59 -2.33 1.96
N VAL A 204 1.57 -3.00 1.40
CA VAL A 204 2.90 -2.44 1.13
C VAL A 204 3.12 -2.34 -0.37
N SER A 205 3.68 -1.23 -0.81
CA SER A 205 4.08 -0.97 -2.18
C SER A 205 5.46 -0.36 -2.23
N SER A 206 6.23 -0.64 -3.26
CA SER A 206 7.53 -0.02 -3.51
C SER A 206 7.62 0.43 -4.95
N ALA A 207 8.32 1.56 -5.17
CA ALA A 207 8.59 2.07 -6.49
C ALA A 207 10.03 2.54 -6.59
N GLU A 208 10.62 2.32 -7.76
CA GLU A 208 11.97 2.74 -8.09
C GLU A 208 11.94 3.62 -9.33
N VAL A 209 12.54 4.80 -9.22
CA VAL A 209 12.63 5.77 -10.32
C VAL A 209 14.00 6.44 -10.29
N ARG A 210 14.61 6.61 -11.45
CA ARG A 210 15.87 7.35 -11.55
C ARG A 210 15.65 8.82 -11.23
N MET A 211 16.53 9.40 -10.40
CA MET A 211 16.50 10.83 -10.07
C MET A 211 16.69 11.67 -11.34
N GLN A 212 15.90 12.73 -11.44
CA GLN A 212 15.93 13.72 -12.51
C GLN A 212 16.32 15.12 -11.99
N SER A 213 16.50 15.24 -10.68
CA SER A 213 16.96 16.44 -10.00
C SER A 213 17.98 16.08 -8.94
N PRO A 214 18.92 16.98 -8.61
CA PRO A 214 19.86 16.77 -7.53
C PRO A 214 19.17 16.77 -6.17
N VAL A 215 19.69 15.99 -5.22
CA VAL A 215 19.18 15.95 -3.84
C VAL A 215 20.02 16.90 -2.97
N TYR A 216 19.44 18.03 -2.61
CA TYR A 216 20.10 19.05 -1.80
C TYR A 216 19.99 18.78 -0.29
N GLU A 217 18.87 18.25 0.17
CA GLU A 217 18.59 18.13 1.58
C GLU A 217 18.82 16.71 2.09
N GLN A 218 19.85 16.56 2.93
CA GLN A 218 20.16 15.30 3.59
C GLN A 218 19.02 14.83 4.53
N ASN A 219 18.28 15.76 5.13
CA ASN A 219 17.24 15.45 6.09
C ASN A 219 16.04 14.71 5.45
N ASN A 220 15.89 14.79 4.14
CA ASN A 220 14.87 14.08 3.37
C ASN A 220 15.16 12.58 3.22
N LEU A 221 16.38 12.17 3.57
CA LEU A 221 16.88 10.81 3.36
C LEU A 221 16.93 10.03 4.67
N ARG A 222 16.93 8.69 4.55
CA ARG A 222 17.05 7.77 5.69
C ARG A 222 18.49 7.62 6.20
#